data_82034ac0cbb3d3ecf03b4f3ab726987d
#
_entry.id   82034ac0cbb3d3ecf03b4f3ab726987d
#
_cell.length_a   1.000
_cell.length_b   1.000
_cell.length_c   1.000
_cell.angle_alpha   90.00
_cell.angle_beta   90.00
_cell.angle_gamma   90.00
#
_symmetry.space_group_name_H-M   'P 1'
#
loop_
_entity.id
_entity.type
_entity.pdbx_description
1 polymer ?
#
loop_
_entity_poly.entity_id
_entity_poly.type
_entity_poly.pdbx_seq_one_letter_code
_entity_poly.pdbx_strand_id
1 'polypeptide(L)'
;MTSIEKLIDGFPTPTLTKIAGIPNYESVKQINDELTANAYGIQTNLGCGTVGYARLTLPPATYATISIAAWIPPPNPGTQAVIPPNATAIQIAARNRSFDTASEVYATYRMVGNALKKQLLAAVDDIFICSLKQPYIGYGNVTVLQLLTHLFSTYAQISPGDLALNETRMKADYDPNLPIEKLFVQIEDAVAYADHGNDPIPAVTVTNRAYTLIFATGIFADDCKEWKRLTPVEKTWMHFKVFFARAHQEWRETHATTAGAHFGAYHMEEATTATANAISHLSAATAADKATMVSLTATVEMLTTQLASVQAQLASTPGTTDRDAHRQSRWGWRRSPKPRTEAQPVRSKPPLLFYLRFRLRPLQRQPPQQTPRSQKQREPVKHKGR
;
A
#
# COMPACT_ATOMS: atom_id res chain seq x y z
N MET A 1 7.38 -12.02 -28.72
CA MET A 1 6.21 -11.56 -27.93
C MET A 1 5.94 -12.60 -26.85
N THR A 2 5.82 -12.20 -25.61
CA THR A 2 5.40 -13.08 -24.52
C THR A 2 3.93 -13.43 -24.76
N SER A 3 3.57 -14.70 -24.83
CA SER A 3 2.17 -15.07 -25.00
C SER A 3 1.39 -14.74 -23.69
N ILE A 4 0.08 -14.56 -23.80
CA ILE A 4 -0.78 -14.29 -22.62
C ILE A 4 -0.65 -15.42 -21.60
N GLU A 5 -0.50 -16.67 -22.06
CA GLU A 5 -0.30 -17.83 -21.21
C GLU A 5 0.98 -17.72 -20.39
N LYS A 6 2.11 -17.37 -20.99
CA LYS A 6 3.39 -17.17 -20.28
C LYS A 6 3.31 -16.04 -19.26
N LEU A 7 2.50 -15.00 -19.54
CA LEU A 7 2.28 -13.93 -18.59
C LEU A 7 1.47 -14.42 -17.38
N ILE A 8 0.42 -15.21 -17.62
CA ILE A 8 -0.43 -15.80 -16.58
C ILE A 8 0.38 -16.78 -15.72
N ASP A 9 1.23 -17.60 -16.32
CA ASP A 9 2.10 -18.54 -15.59
C ASP A 9 3.08 -17.83 -14.65
N GLY A 10 3.44 -16.57 -14.95
CA GLY A 10 4.29 -15.73 -14.12
C GLY A 10 3.56 -14.95 -13.02
N PHE A 11 2.24 -15.04 -12.91
CA PHE A 11 1.48 -14.35 -11.89
C PHE A 11 1.65 -15.00 -10.50
N PRO A 12 1.57 -14.23 -9.40
CA PRO A 12 1.50 -14.78 -8.04
C PRO A 12 0.38 -15.81 -7.88
N THR A 13 -0.76 -15.58 -8.53
CA THR A 13 -1.92 -16.49 -8.56
C THR A 13 -2.28 -16.79 -10.02
N PRO A 14 -1.63 -17.79 -10.66
CA PRO A 14 -1.88 -18.13 -12.07
C PRO A 14 -3.31 -18.59 -12.31
N THR A 15 -3.90 -19.30 -11.35
CA THR A 15 -5.29 -19.75 -11.39
C THR A 15 -6.05 -19.12 -10.24
N LEU A 16 -7.08 -18.32 -10.57
CA LEU A 16 -7.93 -17.70 -9.55
C LEU A 16 -8.85 -18.74 -8.89
N THR A 17 -9.25 -18.47 -7.67
CA THR A 17 -10.26 -19.23 -6.97
C THR A 17 -11.60 -19.12 -7.70
N LYS A 18 -12.18 -20.27 -8.12
CA LYS A 18 -13.48 -20.27 -8.80
C LYS A 18 -14.61 -19.98 -7.82
N ILE A 19 -15.55 -19.14 -8.23
CA ILE A 19 -16.78 -18.92 -7.48
C ILE A 19 -17.65 -20.18 -7.60
N ALA A 20 -17.94 -20.80 -6.47
CA ALA A 20 -18.86 -21.92 -6.39
C ALA A 20 -20.27 -21.39 -6.06
N GLY A 21 -21.22 -21.54 -7.02
CA GLY A 21 -22.60 -21.09 -6.83
C GLY A 21 -22.78 -19.58 -7.07
N ILE A 22 -23.68 -18.97 -6.32
CA ILE A 22 -24.01 -17.53 -6.46
C ILE A 22 -22.89 -16.70 -5.85
N PRO A 23 -22.35 -15.70 -6.60
CA PRO A 23 -21.36 -14.78 -6.04
C PRO A 23 -21.88 -14.07 -4.80
N ASN A 24 -21.02 -13.89 -3.83
CA ASN A 24 -21.27 -13.08 -2.64
C ASN A 24 -20.08 -12.13 -2.42
N TYR A 25 -20.18 -11.24 -1.43
CA TYR A 25 -19.13 -10.26 -1.13
C TYR A 25 -17.75 -10.92 -0.92
N GLU A 26 -17.68 -11.99 -0.12
CA GLU A 26 -16.43 -12.66 0.22
C GLU A 26 -15.75 -13.27 -1.02
N SER A 27 -16.53 -13.98 -1.86
CA SER A 27 -16.01 -14.60 -3.08
C SER A 27 -15.56 -13.58 -4.13
N VAL A 28 -16.32 -12.48 -4.29
CA VAL A 28 -15.95 -11.41 -5.22
C VAL A 28 -14.74 -10.64 -4.73
N LYS A 29 -14.66 -10.37 -3.41
CA LYS A 29 -13.51 -9.73 -2.78
C LYS A 29 -12.25 -10.58 -2.96
N GLN A 30 -12.32 -11.88 -2.71
CA GLN A 30 -11.19 -12.79 -2.89
C GLN A 30 -10.65 -12.74 -4.32
N ILE A 31 -11.52 -12.86 -5.33
CA ILE A 31 -11.10 -12.75 -6.74
C ILE A 31 -10.48 -11.39 -7.03
N ASN A 32 -11.05 -10.31 -6.50
CA ASN A 32 -10.49 -8.97 -6.69
C ASN A 32 -9.09 -8.83 -6.07
N ASP A 33 -8.88 -9.38 -4.88
CA ASP A 33 -7.59 -9.37 -4.19
C ASP A 33 -6.55 -10.21 -4.95
N GLU A 34 -6.90 -11.40 -5.43
CA GLU A 34 -6.04 -12.26 -6.26
C GLU A 34 -5.66 -11.56 -7.59
N LEU A 35 -6.64 -10.97 -8.30
CA LEU A 35 -6.40 -10.22 -9.52
C LEU A 35 -5.54 -8.99 -9.29
N THR A 36 -5.76 -8.31 -8.18
CA THR A 36 -4.97 -7.12 -7.83
C THR A 36 -3.54 -7.48 -7.49
N ALA A 37 -3.32 -8.60 -6.79
CA ALA A 37 -1.98 -9.14 -6.54
C ALA A 37 -1.26 -9.49 -7.87
N ASN A 38 -1.96 -10.13 -8.82
CA ASN A 38 -1.43 -10.43 -10.14
C ASN A 38 -1.07 -9.16 -10.92
N ALA A 39 -1.94 -8.16 -10.90
CA ALA A 39 -1.72 -6.88 -11.56
C ALA A 39 -0.57 -6.09 -10.92
N TYR A 40 -0.47 -6.13 -9.59
CA TYR A 40 0.61 -5.49 -8.82
C TYR A 40 1.98 -6.10 -9.12
N GLY A 41 2.05 -7.42 -9.30
CA GLY A 41 3.31 -8.15 -9.56
C GLY A 41 4.01 -7.78 -10.87
N ILE A 42 3.34 -7.09 -11.79
CA ILE A 42 3.92 -6.73 -13.09
C ILE A 42 4.51 -5.32 -13.03
N GLN A 43 5.81 -5.23 -13.28
CA GLN A 43 6.49 -3.93 -13.33
C GLN A 43 5.99 -3.05 -14.48
N THR A 44 5.85 -1.76 -14.22
CA THR A 44 5.43 -0.76 -15.20
C THR A 44 6.03 0.60 -14.90
N ASN A 45 6.16 1.44 -15.91
CA ASN A 45 6.52 2.84 -15.76
C ASN A 45 5.27 3.75 -15.69
N LEU A 46 4.06 3.17 -15.70
CA LEU A 46 2.81 3.93 -15.62
C LEU A 46 2.52 4.30 -14.17
N GLY A 47 1.90 5.45 -13.98
CA GLY A 47 1.65 5.99 -12.63
C GLY A 47 2.94 6.27 -11.88
N CYS A 48 3.06 5.81 -10.64
CA CYS A 48 4.28 5.94 -9.83
C CYS A 48 5.31 4.82 -10.08
N GLY A 49 4.99 3.81 -10.89
CA GLY A 49 5.85 2.67 -11.15
C GLY A 49 5.92 1.62 -10.01
N THR A 50 5.46 1.95 -8.81
CA THR A 50 5.60 1.10 -7.62
C THR A 50 4.45 0.14 -7.37
N VAL A 51 3.27 0.41 -7.97
CA VAL A 51 2.04 -0.36 -7.75
C VAL A 51 1.62 -1.19 -8.98
N GLY A 52 2.53 -1.45 -9.90
CA GLY A 52 2.28 -2.27 -11.08
C GLY A 52 1.05 -1.79 -11.87
N TYR A 53 0.29 -2.76 -12.37
CA TYR A 53 -0.96 -2.51 -13.11
C TYR A 53 -2.23 -2.56 -12.21
N ALA A 54 -2.10 -2.41 -10.89
CA ALA A 54 -3.24 -2.52 -9.95
C ALA A 54 -4.44 -1.61 -10.31
N ARG A 55 -4.23 -0.51 -11.04
CA ARG A 55 -5.31 0.36 -11.53
C ARG A 55 -6.29 -0.34 -12.48
N LEU A 56 -5.91 -1.46 -13.08
CA LEU A 56 -6.81 -2.25 -13.94
C LEU A 56 -7.90 -2.99 -13.15
N THR A 57 -7.67 -3.21 -11.85
CA THR A 57 -8.59 -3.93 -10.95
C THR A 57 -9.20 -3.02 -9.90
N LEU A 58 -8.51 -1.93 -9.53
CA LEU A 58 -8.96 -1.01 -8.48
C LEU A 58 -9.68 0.21 -9.04
N PRO A 59 -10.74 0.70 -8.36
CA PRO A 59 -11.34 2.00 -8.64
C PRO A 59 -10.35 3.16 -8.51
N PRO A 60 -10.57 4.31 -9.19
CA PRO A 60 -9.66 5.46 -9.11
C PRO A 60 -9.42 5.96 -7.69
N ALA A 61 -10.46 6.00 -6.88
CA ALA A 61 -10.37 6.47 -5.49
C ALA A 61 -9.46 5.55 -4.65
N THR A 62 -9.65 4.23 -4.75
CA THR A 62 -8.82 3.24 -4.04
C THR A 62 -7.39 3.25 -4.56
N TYR A 63 -7.19 3.36 -5.88
CA TYR A 63 -5.84 3.47 -6.44
C TYR A 63 -5.09 4.71 -5.92
N ALA A 64 -5.78 5.83 -5.75
CA ALA A 64 -5.18 7.06 -5.23
C ALA A 64 -4.71 6.97 -3.77
N THR A 65 -5.19 5.99 -2.99
CA THR A 65 -4.71 5.77 -1.61
C THR A 65 -3.37 5.05 -1.56
N ILE A 66 -3.04 4.26 -2.58
CA ILE A 66 -1.82 3.44 -2.65
C ILE A 66 -0.76 4.00 -3.61
N SER A 67 -1.13 4.92 -4.49
CA SER A 67 -0.24 5.51 -5.50
C SER A 67 -0.09 7.01 -5.28
N ILE A 68 1.15 7.49 -5.33
CA ILE A 68 1.48 8.92 -5.23
C ILE A 68 1.27 9.68 -6.54
N ALA A 69 1.11 8.97 -7.66
CA ALA A 69 0.90 9.56 -8.97
C ALA A 69 -0.38 9.06 -9.62
N ALA A 70 -1.04 9.94 -10.38
CA ALA A 70 -2.22 9.59 -11.13
C ALA A 70 -1.90 8.55 -12.22
N TRP A 71 -2.79 7.58 -12.39
CA TRP A 71 -2.70 6.63 -13.47
C TRP A 71 -3.24 7.22 -14.77
N ILE A 72 -2.40 7.27 -15.79
CA ILE A 72 -2.79 7.68 -17.13
C ILE A 72 -2.64 6.46 -18.05
N PRO A 73 -3.75 5.88 -18.57
CA PRO A 73 -3.64 4.76 -19.49
C PRO A 73 -2.90 5.21 -20.77
N PRO A 74 -1.98 4.38 -21.28
CA PRO A 74 -1.25 4.73 -22.50
C PRO A 74 -2.22 4.82 -23.67
N PRO A 75 -2.14 5.90 -24.48
CA PRO A 75 -2.95 6.05 -25.67
C PRO A 75 -2.54 5.01 -26.73
N ASN A 76 -3.48 4.61 -27.56
CA ASN A 76 -3.14 3.79 -28.74
C ASN A 76 -2.28 4.64 -29.67
N PRO A 77 -1.04 4.24 -29.98
CA PRO A 77 -0.16 5.02 -30.87
C PRO A 77 -0.64 5.09 -32.33
N GLY A 78 -1.59 4.23 -32.70
CA GLY A 78 -2.14 4.18 -34.05
C GLY A 78 -1.11 3.75 -35.10
N THR A 79 -1.18 4.36 -36.28
CA THR A 79 -0.18 4.19 -37.32
C THR A 79 0.96 5.21 -37.14
N GLN A 80 2.17 4.80 -37.47
CA GLN A 80 3.33 5.70 -37.40
C GLN A 80 3.10 6.95 -38.26
N ALA A 81 3.36 8.13 -37.68
CA ALA A 81 3.20 9.38 -38.38
C ALA A 81 4.16 9.47 -39.58
N VAL A 82 3.65 10.00 -40.69
CA VAL A 82 4.44 10.21 -41.91
C VAL A 82 5.67 11.08 -41.59
N ILE A 83 6.81 10.64 -42.06
CA ILE A 83 8.09 11.34 -41.87
C ILE A 83 8.13 12.55 -42.82
N PRO A 84 8.40 13.77 -42.34
CA PRO A 84 8.55 14.93 -43.18
C PRO A 84 9.70 14.74 -44.19
N PRO A 85 9.55 15.19 -45.44
CA PRO A 85 10.54 14.95 -46.50
C PRO A 85 11.93 15.53 -46.19
N ASN A 86 12.02 16.51 -45.30
CA ASN A 86 13.26 17.17 -44.89
C ASN A 86 13.79 16.75 -43.53
N ALA A 87 13.28 15.63 -42.96
CA ALA A 87 13.73 15.13 -41.66
C ALA A 87 15.17 14.58 -41.76
N THR A 88 16.00 14.95 -40.79
CA THR A 88 17.35 14.38 -40.64
C THR A 88 17.30 12.96 -40.16
N ALA A 89 18.35 12.18 -40.43
CA ALA A 89 18.46 10.79 -39.95
C ALA A 89 18.29 10.66 -38.43
N ILE A 90 18.77 11.64 -37.66
CA ILE A 90 18.63 11.70 -36.20
C ILE A 90 17.15 11.90 -35.80
N GLN A 91 16.42 12.78 -36.48
CA GLN A 91 15.00 13.02 -36.21
C GLN A 91 14.15 11.80 -36.56
N ILE A 92 14.46 11.10 -37.67
CA ILE A 92 13.81 9.87 -38.09
C ILE A 92 14.03 8.79 -37.01
N ALA A 93 15.27 8.58 -36.59
CA ALA A 93 15.61 7.59 -35.57
C ALA A 93 14.97 7.92 -34.21
N ALA A 94 14.88 9.17 -33.83
CA ALA A 94 14.20 9.58 -32.57
C ALA A 94 12.69 9.33 -32.66
N ARG A 95 12.03 9.65 -33.77
CA ARG A 95 10.59 9.35 -33.98
C ARG A 95 10.29 7.85 -33.96
N ASN A 96 11.10 7.04 -34.66
CA ASN A 96 10.93 5.62 -34.70
C ASN A 96 11.02 5.03 -33.28
N ARG A 97 12.06 5.40 -32.51
CA ARG A 97 12.20 4.95 -31.13
C ARG A 97 11.02 5.37 -30.25
N SER A 98 10.55 6.62 -30.38
CA SER A 98 9.39 7.11 -29.62
C SER A 98 8.12 6.32 -29.95
N PHE A 99 7.89 6.04 -31.25
CA PHE A 99 6.75 5.25 -31.69
C PHE A 99 6.85 3.78 -31.23
N ASP A 100 8.03 3.19 -31.35
CA ASP A 100 8.28 1.81 -30.93
C ASP A 100 8.05 1.66 -29.42
N THR A 101 8.60 2.59 -28.62
CA THR A 101 8.39 2.63 -27.15
C THR A 101 6.91 2.80 -26.80
N ALA A 102 6.20 3.74 -27.43
CA ALA A 102 4.76 3.94 -27.19
C ALA A 102 3.93 2.70 -27.56
N SER A 103 4.28 2.06 -28.67
CA SER A 103 3.64 0.82 -29.16
C SER A 103 3.87 -0.34 -28.19
N GLU A 104 5.07 -0.50 -27.67
CA GLU A 104 5.42 -1.53 -26.70
C GLU A 104 4.68 -1.35 -25.39
N VAL A 105 4.66 -0.13 -24.84
CA VAL A 105 3.93 0.22 -23.61
C VAL A 105 2.44 -0.05 -23.76
N TYR A 106 1.84 0.37 -24.88
CA TYR A 106 0.43 0.11 -25.16
C TYR A 106 0.14 -1.36 -25.36
N ALA A 107 0.98 -2.11 -26.08
CA ALA A 107 0.82 -3.54 -26.28
C ALA A 107 0.90 -4.31 -24.96
N THR A 108 1.85 -3.96 -24.10
CA THR A 108 1.99 -4.56 -22.75
C THR A 108 0.76 -4.26 -21.90
N TYR A 109 0.31 -3.01 -21.84
CA TYR A 109 -0.91 -2.62 -21.14
C TYR A 109 -2.13 -3.44 -21.59
N ARG A 110 -2.32 -3.60 -22.90
CA ARG A 110 -3.40 -4.41 -23.47
C ARG A 110 -3.26 -5.88 -23.15
N MET A 111 -2.04 -6.40 -23.20
CA MET A 111 -1.75 -7.80 -22.89
C MET A 111 -2.05 -8.12 -21.43
N VAL A 112 -1.63 -7.28 -20.49
CA VAL A 112 -1.94 -7.43 -19.06
C VAL A 112 -3.45 -7.37 -18.82
N GLY A 113 -4.15 -6.37 -19.35
CA GLY A 113 -5.60 -6.27 -19.23
C GLY A 113 -6.34 -7.50 -19.78
N ASN A 114 -5.88 -8.06 -20.91
CA ASN A 114 -6.47 -9.27 -21.49
C ASN A 114 -6.15 -10.53 -20.67
N ALA A 115 -4.96 -10.63 -20.09
CA ALA A 115 -4.58 -11.74 -19.22
C ALA A 115 -5.44 -11.79 -17.95
N LEU A 116 -5.56 -10.65 -17.25
CA LEU A 116 -6.43 -10.53 -16.07
C LEU A 116 -7.89 -10.80 -16.40
N LYS A 117 -8.38 -10.29 -17.57
CA LYS A 117 -9.73 -10.57 -18.03
C LYS A 117 -9.95 -12.07 -18.29
N LYS A 118 -8.98 -12.74 -18.93
CA LYS A 118 -9.05 -14.20 -19.19
C LYS A 118 -9.15 -14.98 -17.88
N GLN A 119 -8.38 -14.59 -16.86
CA GLN A 119 -8.45 -15.22 -15.56
C GLN A 119 -9.83 -15.01 -14.89
N LEU A 120 -10.34 -13.78 -14.89
CA LEU A 120 -11.64 -13.46 -14.29
C LEU A 120 -12.79 -14.23 -14.98
N LEU A 121 -12.79 -14.27 -16.32
CA LEU A 121 -13.79 -15.02 -17.10
C LEU A 121 -13.69 -16.54 -16.88
N ALA A 122 -12.55 -17.07 -16.47
CA ALA A 122 -12.38 -18.48 -16.13
C ALA A 122 -12.82 -18.81 -14.68
N ALA A 123 -12.81 -17.81 -13.79
CA ALA A 123 -13.15 -17.97 -12.39
C ALA A 123 -14.65 -17.73 -12.08
N VAL A 124 -15.35 -17.01 -12.95
CA VAL A 124 -16.75 -16.61 -12.78
C VAL A 124 -17.60 -17.23 -13.89
N ASP A 125 -18.72 -17.85 -13.54
CA ASP A 125 -19.66 -18.37 -14.53
C ASP A 125 -20.24 -17.24 -15.38
N ASP A 126 -20.37 -17.52 -16.71
CA ASP A 126 -20.87 -16.56 -17.72
C ASP A 126 -22.26 -16.00 -17.35
N ILE A 127 -23.08 -16.79 -16.66
CA ILE A 127 -24.43 -16.38 -16.22
C ILE A 127 -24.44 -15.11 -15.34
N PHE A 128 -23.39 -14.91 -14.53
CA PHE A 128 -23.31 -13.77 -13.61
C PHE A 128 -22.79 -12.49 -14.26
N ILE A 129 -22.20 -12.59 -15.45
CA ILE A 129 -21.58 -11.48 -16.17
C ILE A 129 -22.16 -11.29 -17.57
N CYS A 130 -23.08 -12.17 -18.01
CA CYS A 130 -23.64 -12.16 -19.36
C CYS A 130 -24.33 -10.84 -19.74
N SER A 131 -24.83 -10.07 -18.76
CA SER A 131 -25.43 -8.76 -18.98
C SER A 131 -24.46 -7.72 -19.58
N LEU A 132 -23.15 -7.93 -19.41
CA LEU A 132 -22.10 -7.07 -19.99
C LEU A 132 -21.62 -7.56 -21.36
N LYS A 133 -22.12 -8.72 -21.81
CA LYS A 133 -21.72 -9.35 -23.06
C LYS A 133 -22.32 -8.60 -24.26
N GLN A 134 -21.45 -8.07 -25.09
CA GLN A 134 -21.90 -7.32 -26.28
C GLN A 134 -22.16 -8.28 -27.45
N PRO A 135 -23.20 -8.03 -28.26
CA PRO A 135 -23.41 -8.79 -29.47
C PRO A 135 -22.17 -8.80 -30.38
N TYR A 136 -21.86 -9.92 -30.99
CA TYR A 136 -20.74 -10.15 -31.92
C TYR A 136 -19.33 -10.09 -31.34
N ILE A 137 -19.06 -9.29 -30.33
CA ILE A 137 -17.70 -9.07 -29.77
C ILE A 137 -17.54 -9.62 -28.34
N GLY A 138 -18.63 -10.13 -27.75
CA GLY A 138 -18.61 -10.68 -26.40
C GLY A 138 -18.09 -9.66 -25.36
N TYR A 139 -17.08 -10.04 -24.60
CA TYR A 139 -16.44 -9.17 -23.59
C TYR A 139 -15.26 -8.36 -24.15
N GLY A 140 -15.09 -8.27 -25.49
CA GLY A 140 -13.94 -7.64 -26.11
C GLY A 140 -13.65 -6.22 -25.59
N ASN A 141 -14.68 -5.37 -25.53
CA ASN A 141 -14.57 -3.98 -25.07
C ASN A 141 -14.80 -3.79 -23.57
N VAL A 142 -15.17 -4.84 -22.83
CA VAL A 142 -15.40 -4.75 -21.38
C VAL A 142 -14.05 -4.86 -20.65
N THR A 143 -13.79 -3.95 -19.74
CA THR A 143 -12.58 -3.96 -18.92
C THR A 143 -12.73 -4.88 -17.69
N VAL A 144 -11.62 -5.32 -17.10
CA VAL A 144 -11.62 -6.09 -15.85
C VAL A 144 -12.35 -5.33 -14.76
N LEU A 145 -12.07 -4.04 -14.62
CA LEU A 145 -12.71 -3.18 -13.62
C LEU A 145 -14.24 -3.10 -13.81
N GLN A 146 -14.74 -3.04 -15.06
CA GLN A 146 -16.18 -3.06 -15.31
C GLN A 146 -16.84 -4.39 -14.90
N LEU A 147 -16.16 -5.52 -15.16
CA LEU A 147 -16.63 -6.84 -14.72
C LEU A 147 -16.66 -6.91 -13.18
N LEU A 148 -15.60 -6.51 -12.51
CA LEU A 148 -15.55 -6.46 -11.05
C LEU A 148 -16.61 -5.51 -10.47
N THR A 149 -16.75 -4.31 -11.03
CA THR A 149 -17.78 -3.35 -10.59
C THR A 149 -19.17 -3.94 -10.71
N HIS A 150 -19.46 -4.64 -11.81
CA HIS A 150 -20.74 -5.32 -11.98
C HIS A 150 -20.97 -6.41 -10.92
N LEU A 151 -19.98 -7.25 -10.67
CA LEU A 151 -20.08 -8.30 -9.63
C LEU A 151 -20.30 -7.68 -8.25
N PHE A 152 -19.55 -6.64 -7.89
CA PHE A 152 -19.75 -5.93 -6.61
C PHE A 152 -21.11 -5.29 -6.50
N SER A 153 -21.58 -4.59 -7.54
CA SER A 153 -22.86 -3.88 -7.50
C SER A 153 -24.07 -4.78 -7.56
N THR A 154 -23.95 -5.99 -8.15
CA THR A 154 -25.09 -6.88 -8.37
C THR A 154 -25.20 -7.97 -7.31
N TYR A 155 -24.06 -8.56 -6.92
CA TYR A 155 -24.04 -9.77 -6.09
C TYR A 155 -23.35 -9.59 -4.74
N ALA A 156 -22.44 -8.62 -4.62
CA ALA A 156 -21.65 -8.42 -3.42
C ALA A 156 -22.21 -7.31 -2.49
N GLN A 157 -23.51 -7.03 -2.60
CA GLN A 157 -24.17 -6.09 -1.68
C GLN A 157 -24.39 -6.77 -0.34
N ILE A 158 -23.92 -6.13 0.72
CA ILE A 158 -24.06 -6.60 2.09
C ILE A 158 -25.44 -6.18 2.60
N SER A 159 -26.27 -7.15 2.92
CA SER A 159 -27.60 -6.92 3.48
C SER A 159 -27.55 -6.67 4.98
N PRO A 160 -28.59 -6.05 5.59
CA PRO A 160 -28.70 -5.96 7.06
C PRO A 160 -28.65 -7.34 7.77
N GLY A 161 -29.13 -8.40 7.11
CA GLY A 161 -29.03 -9.76 7.63
C GLY A 161 -27.58 -10.26 7.66
N ASP A 162 -26.79 -9.94 6.63
CA ASP A 162 -25.37 -10.30 6.58
C ASP A 162 -24.57 -9.55 7.64
N LEU A 163 -24.91 -8.27 7.90
CA LEU A 163 -24.31 -7.49 8.99
C LEU A 163 -24.61 -8.09 10.37
N ALA A 164 -25.83 -8.56 10.59
CA ALA A 164 -26.20 -9.24 11.83
C ALA A 164 -25.43 -10.58 12.01
N LEU A 165 -25.24 -11.34 10.92
CA LEU A 165 -24.41 -12.53 10.92
C LEU A 165 -22.93 -12.21 11.18
N ASN A 166 -22.43 -11.14 10.58
CA ASN A 166 -21.08 -10.66 10.82
C ASN A 166 -20.86 -10.24 12.28
N GLU A 167 -21.83 -9.56 12.89
CA GLU A 167 -21.79 -9.24 14.32
C GLU A 167 -21.76 -10.50 15.18
N THR A 168 -22.48 -11.54 14.78
CA THR A 168 -22.45 -12.84 15.45
C THR A 168 -21.10 -13.52 15.32
N ARG A 169 -20.48 -13.49 14.14
CA ARG A 169 -19.10 -13.98 13.90
C ARG A 169 -18.08 -13.21 14.74
N MET A 170 -18.22 -11.89 14.81
CA MET A 170 -17.35 -11.06 15.67
C MET A 170 -17.42 -11.42 17.15
N LYS A 171 -18.56 -11.97 17.59
CA LYS A 171 -18.81 -12.39 18.97
C LYS A 171 -18.49 -13.86 19.23
N ALA A 172 -18.03 -14.60 18.24
CA ALA A 172 -17.70 -16.01 18.42
C ALA A 172 -16.59 -16.18 19.46
N ASP A 173 -16.74 -17.19 20.31
CA ASP A 173 -15.85 -17.44 21.43
C ASP A 173 -14.41 -17.67 20.95
N TYR A 174 -13.47 -17.13 21.69
CA TYR A 174 -12.05 -17.32 21.46
C TYR A 174 -11.53 -18.53 22.25
N ASP A 175 -10.87 -19.48 21.56
CA ASP A 175 -10.15 -20.56 22.19
C ASP A 175 -8.70 -20.13 22.51
N PRO A 176 -8.33 -20.01 23.79
CA PRO A 176 -7.01 -19.55 24.21
C PRO A 176 -5.86 -20.52 23.87
N ASN A 177 -6.16 -21.77 23.49
CA ASN A 177 -5.16 -22.71 22.99
C ASN A 177 -4.70 -22.38 21.57
N LEU A 178 -5.47 -21.56 20.85
CA LEU A 178 -5.11 -21.06 19.53
C LEU A 178 -4.29 -19.76 19.65
N PRO A 179 -3.47 -19.43 18.63
CA PRO A 179 -2.78 -18.15 18.61
C PRO A 179 -3.76 -16.97 18.74
N ILE A 180 -3.43 -15.99 19.58
CA ILE A 180 -4.30 -14.84 19.83
C ILE A 180 -4.55 -13.99 18.58
N GLU A 181 -3.66 -14.08 17.60
CA GLU A 181 -3.80 -13.47 16.29
C GLU A 181 -5.09 -13.90 15.58
N LYS A 182 -5.59 -15.11 15.84
CA LYS A 182 -6.89 -15.54 15.30
C LYS A 182 -8.05 -14.68 15.81
N LEU A 183 -8.01 -14.28 17.08
CA LEU A 183 -8.98 -13.33 17.61
C LEU A 183 -8.83 -11.96 16.95
N PHE A 184 -7.61 -11.50 16.76
CA PHE A 184 -7.37 -10.20 16.10
C PHE A 184 -7.88 -10.20 14.68
N VAL A 185 -7.58 -11.24 13.90
CA VAL A 185 -8.09 -11.41 12.54
C VAL A 185 -9.62 -11.48 12.52
N GLN A 186 -10.24 -12.28 13.40
CA GLN A 186 -11.70 -12.39 13.52
C GLN A 186 -12.36 -11.00 13.71
N ILE A 187 -11.79 -10.18 14.58
CA ILE A 187 -12.29 -8.83 14.87
C ILE A 187 -12.03 -7.87 13.68
N GLU A 188 -10.83 -7.89 13.11
CA GLU A 188 -10.44 -7.01 12.00
C GLU A 188 -11.25 -7.34 10.73
N ASP A 189 -11.45 -8.60 10.42
CA ASP A 189 -12.28 -9.03 9.30
C ASP A 189 -13.74 -8.60 9.48
N ALA A 190 -14.27 -8.72 10.70
CA ALA A 190 -15.63 -8.28 11.00
C ALA A 190 -15.79 -6.75 10.87
N VAL A 191 -14.79 -5.99 11.31
CA VAL A 191 -14.75 -4.53 11.15
C VAL A 191 -14.69 -4.13 9.68
N ALA A 192 -13.80 -4.76 8.91
CA ALA A 192 -13.66 -4.50 7.49
C ALA A 192 -14.95 -4.84 6.71
N TYR A 193 -15.61 -5.95 7.08
CA TYR A 193 -16.88 -6.34 6.48
C TYR A 193 -17.98 -5.33 6.76
N ALA A 194 -18.10 -4.86 8.01
CA ALA A 194 -19.09 -3.85 8.41
C ALA A 194 -18.85 -2.50 7.71
N ASP A 195 -17.60 -2.11 7.56
CA ASP A 195 -17.19 -0.88 6.83
C ASP A 195 -17.64 -0.94 5.37
N HIS A 196 -17.48 -2.08 4.71
CA HIS A 196 -17.96 -2.29 3.33
C HIS A 196 -19.50 -2.32 3.24
N GLY A 197 -20.18 -2.72 4.34
CA GLY A 197 -21.64 -2.66 4.46
C GLY A 197 -22.18 -1.27 4.80
N ASN A 198 -21.36 -0.24 4.83
CA ASN A 198 -21.69 1.13 5.26
C ASN A 198 -22.24 1.22 6.71
N ASP A 199 -21.83 0.28 7.58
CA ASP A 199 -22.15 0.26 9.00
C ASP A 199 -20.86 0.13 9.83
N PRO A 200 -20.00 1.17 9.84
CA PRO A 200 -18.68 1.13 10.46
C PRO A 200 -18.78 0.94 11.99
N ILE A 201 -18.06 -0.05 12.50
CA ILE A 201 -18.04 -0.33 13.94
C ILE A 201 -17.11 0.67 14.64
N PRO A 202 -17.57 1.44 15.65
CA PRO A 202 -16.73 2.38 16.38
C PRO A 202 -15.54 1.70 17.06
N ALA A 203 -14.35 2.33 17.01
CA ALA A 203 -13.11 1.78 17.56
C ALA A 203 -13.22 1.36 19.05
N VAL A 204 -13.99 2.11 19.84
CA VAL A 204 -14.25 1.76 21.23
C VAL A 204 -15.04 0.45 21.33
N THR A 205 -16.00 0.21 20.44
CA THR A 205 -16.79 -1.02 20.39
C THR A 205 -15.91 -2.22 20.02
N VAL A 206 -15.00 -2.04 19.05
CA VAL A 206 -14.02 -3.05 18.64
C VAL A 206 -13.20 -3.52 19.83
N THR A 207 -12.56 -2.59 20.54
CA THR A 207 -11.72 -2.88 21.71
C THR A 207 -12.51 -3.52 22.85
N ASN A 208 -13.72 -3.03 23.13
CA ASN A 208 -14.57 -3.59 24.17
C ASN A 208 -15.05 -5.01 23.84
N ARG A 209 -15.33 -5.28 22.56
CA ARG A 209 -15.75 -6.61 22.12
C ARG A 209 -14.62 -7.63 22.27
N ALA A 210 -13.44 -7.29 21.78
CA ALA A 210 -12.24 -8.11 21.93
C ALA A 210 -11.92 -8.36 23.42
N TYR A 211 -12.01 -7.31 24.25
CA TYR A 211 -11.85 -7.44 25.71
C TYR A 211 -12.85 -8.42 26.32
N THR A 212 -14.13 -8.36 25.90
CA THR A 212 -15.17 -9.28 26.42
C THR A 212 -14.86 -10.73 26.08
N LEU A 213 -14.36 -11.00 24.87
CA LEU A 213 -14.00 -12.35 24.44
C LEU A 213 -12.79 -12.89 25.22
N ILE A 214 -11.76 -12.07 25.43
CA ILE A 214 -10.62 -12.47 26.27
C ILE A 214 -11.04 -12.67 27.73
N PHE A 215 -11.85 -11.78 28.28
CA PHE A 215 -12.34 -11.89 29.66
C PHE A 215 -13.17 -13.15 29.88
N ALA A 216 -13.96 -13.54 28.87
CA ALA A 216 -14.80 -14.74 28.94
C ALA A 216 -13.98 -16.04 29.07
N THR A 217 -12.73 -16.06 28.59
CA THR A 217 -11.85 -17.23 28.76
C THR A 217 -11.48 -17.51 30.22
N GLY A 218 -11.55 -16.50 31.11
CA GLY A 218 -11.15 -16.60 32.52
C GLY A 218 -9.65 -16.70 32.77
N ILE A 219 -8.85 -16.91 31.75
CA ILE A 219 -7.41 -17.20 31.84
C ILE A 219 -6.61 -15.92 32.10
N PHE A 220 -6.98 -14.83 31.47
CA PHE A 220 -6.26 -13.53 31.51
C PHE A 220 -6.86 -12.59 32.58
N ALA A 221 -7.26 -13.11 33.75
CA ALA A 221 -7.99 -12.34 34.76
C ALA A 221 -7.20 -11.15 35.29
N ASP A 222 -5.90 -11.32 35.52
CA ASP A 222 -5.04 -10.25 36.05
C ASP A 222 -4.68 -9.24 34.98
N ASP A 223 -4.37 -9.68 33.76
CA ASP A 223 -4.15 -8.79 32.61
C ASP A 223 -5.40 -7.96 32.29
N CYS A 224 -6.58 -8.56 32.40
CA CYS A 224 -7.85 -7.86 32.25
C CYS A 224 -8.07 -6.78 33.32
N LYS A 225 -7.61 -7.01 34.56
CA LYS A 225 -7.66 -5.99 35.63
C LYS A 225 -6.69 -4.85 35.31
N GLU A 226 -5.49 -5.18 34.83
CA GLU A 226 -4.49 -4.18 34.45
C GLU A 226 -4.99 -3.35 33.28
N TRP A 227 -5.51 -4.00 32.23
CA TRP A 227 -6.13 -3.31 31.08
C TRP A 227 -7.24 -2.34 31.51
N LYS A 228 -8.08 -2.72 32.48
CA LYS A 228 -9.13 -1.82 32.99
C LYS A 228 -8.60 -0.55 33.64
N ARG A 229 -7.41 -0.58 34.25
CA ARG A 229 -6.76 0.55 34.91
C ARG A 229 -6.17 1.57 33.94
N LEU A 230 -5.94 1.18 32.70
CA LEU A 230 -5.42 2.09 31.66
C LEU A 230 -6.38 3.24 31.40
N THR A 231 -5.84 4.38 31.02
CA THR A 231 -6.63 5.55 30.64
C THR A 231 -7.37 5.31 29.31
N PRO A 232 -8.48 6.00 29.03
CA PRO A 232 -9.21 5.86 27.76
C PRO A 232 -8.34 6.16 26.50
N VAL A 233 -7.34 7.05 26.64
CA VAL A 233 -6.42 7.40 25.54
C VAL A 233 -5.47 6.25 25.20
N GLU A 234 -5.10 5.44 26.18
CA GLU A 234 -4.23 4.27 26.00
C GLU A 234 -5.00 3.08 25.44
N LYS A 235 -6.33 3.02 25.62
CA LYS A 235 -7.19 1.90 25.16
C LYS A 235 -7.44 1.95 23.65
N THR A 236 -6.37 1.98 22.86
CA THR A 236 -6.45 1.87 21.39
C THR A 236 -6.39 0.41 20.95
N TRP A 237 -6.93 0.11 19.76
CA TRP A 237 -6.86 -1.24 19.19
C TRP A 237 -5.42 -1.74 19.02
N MET A 238 -4.51 -0.88 18.58
CA MET A 238 -3.09 -1.24 18.45
C MET A 238 -2.46 -1.59 19.79
N HIS A 239 -2.72 -0.82 20.84
CA HIS A 239 -2.22 -1.10 22.18
C HIS A 239 -2.83 -2.39 22.73
N PHE A 240 -4.12 -2.63 22.45
CA PHE A 240 -4.82 -3.86 22.83
C PHE A 240 -4.11 -5.09 22.26
N LYS A 241 -3.80 -5.09 20.97
CA LYS A 241 -3.10 -6.19 20.32
C LYS A 241 -1.75 -6.49 20.97
N VAL A 242 -0.95 -5.47 21.18
CA VAL A 242 0.38 -5.62 21.79
C VAL A 242 0.28 -6.13 23.23
N PHE A 243 -0.63 -5.57 24.01
CA PHE A 243 -0.81 -5.91 25.41
C PHE A 243 -1.23 -7.39 25.59
N PHE A 244 -2.29 -7.81 24.91
CA PHE A 244 -2.78 -9.17 25.03
C PHE A 244 -1.97 -10.21 24.25
N ALA A 245 -1.24 -9.83 23.20
CA ALA A 245 -0.26 -10.74 22.58
C ALA A 245 0.85 -11.12 23.58
N ARG A 246 1.34 -10.14 24.34
CA ARG A 246 2.32 -10.38 25.41
C ARG A 246 1.74 -11.25 26.53
N ALA A 247 0.54 -10.93 27.03
CA ALA A 247 -0.14 -11.72 28.06
C ALA A 247 -0.35 -13.18 27.61
N HIS A 248 -0.76 -13.38 26.35
CA HIS A 248 -0.92 -14.73 25.78
C HIS A 248 0.41 -15.48 25.67
N GLN A 249 1.50 -14.80 25.31
CA GLN A 249 2.82 -15.42 25.28
C GLN A 249 3.25 -15.86 26.69
N GLU A 250 3.15 -14.98 27.68
CA GLU A 250 3.46 -15.27 29.09
C GLU A 250 2.62 -16.44 29.62
N TRP A 251 1.34 -16.49 29.28
CA TRP A 251 0.46 -17.61 29.63
C TRP A 251 0.92 -18.92 28.98
N ARG A 252 1.26 -18.90 27.70
CA ARG A 252 1.75 -20.11 27.00
C ARG A 252 3.06 -20.62 27.59
N GLU A 253 4.00 -19.75 27.91
CA GLU A 253 5.28 -20.11 28.54
C GLU A 253 5.05 -20.79 29.93
N THR A 254 4.14 -20.23 30.71
CA THR A 254 3.80 -20.78 32.01
C THR A 254 3.12 -22.15 31.91
N HIS A 255 2.22 -22.35 30.94
CA HIS A 255 1.50 -23.59 30.74
C HIS A 255 2.29 -24.64 29.96
N ALA A 256 3.20 -24.26 29.10
CA ALA A 256 4.11 -25.17 28.44
C ALA A 256 5.06 -25.86 29.46
N THR A 257 5.49 -25.11 30.49
CA THR A 257 6.28 -25.68 31.57
C THR A 257 5.48 -26.65 32.45
N THR A 258 4.17 -26.46 32.57
CA THR A 258 3.29 -27.30 33.38
C THR A 258 2.76 -28.54 32.63
N ALA A 259 2.51 -28.42 31.31
CA ALA A 259 2.07 -29.52 30.44
C ALA A 259 3.21 -30.35 29.85
N GLY A 260 4.44 -29.92 30.05
CA GLY A 260 5.65 -30.39 29.36
C GLY A 260 6.22 -31.72 29.77
N ALA A 261 5.39 -32.69 30.23
CA ALA A 261 5.94 -34.01 30.49
C ALA A 261 5.88 -34.98 29.30
N HIS A 262 5.04 -34.81 28.24
CA HIS A 262 4.97 -35.93 27.31
C HIS A 262 4.72 -35.73 25.80
N PHE A 263 4.29 -34.58 25.24
CA PHE A 263 4.14 -34.53 23.77
C PHE A 263 4.28 -33.09 23.21
N GLY A 264 5.46 -32.72 22.84
CA GLY A 264 5.61 -31.44 22.08
C GLY A 264 6.98 -30.77 22.12
N ALA A 265 7.95 -31.35 22.79
CA ALA A 265 9.28 -30.74 22.97
C ALA A 265 10.02 -30.41 21.65
N TYR A 266 9.80 -31.18 20.59
CA TYR A 266 10.53 -31.02 19.34
C TYR A 266 10.07 -29.87 18.46
N HIS A 267 8.78 -29.51 18.46
CA HIS A 267 8.28 -28.37 17.67
C HIS A 267 8.37 -27.02 18.39
N MET A 268 8.40 -27.02 19.73
CA MET A 268 8.55 -25.79 20.51
C MET A 268 10.00 -25.31 20.59
N GLU A 269 10.96 -26.24 20.58
CA GLU A 269 12.39 -25.91 20.62
C GLU A 269 12.84 -25.23 19.30
N GLU A 270 12.27 -25.64 18.17
CA GLU A 270 12.52 -25.03 16.85
C GLU A 270 11.87 -23.64 16.74
N ALA A 271 10.65 -23.45 17.24
CA ALA A 271 9.95 -22.16 17.24
C ALA A 271 10.56 -21.16 18.25
N THR A 272 11.01 -21.64 19.43
CA THR A 272 11.67 -20.77 20.42
C THR A 272 13.08 -20.41 20.00
N THR A 273 13.83 -21.30 19.34
CA THR A 273 15.14 -20.96 18.77
C THR A 273 15.00 -20.01 17.58
N ALA A 274 13.96 -20.14 16.74
CA ALA A 274 13.71 -19.19 15.64
C ALA A 274 13.31 -17.80 16.17
N THR A 275 12.47 -17.72 17.20
CA THR A 275 12.10 -16.44 17.83
C THR A 275 13.25 -15.83 18.63
N ALA A 276 14.03 -16.63 19.37
CA ALA A 276 15.21 -16.15 20.07
C ALA A 276 16.27 -15.64 19.09
N ASN A 277 16.47 -16.32 17.96
CA ASN A 277 17.34 -15.85 16.89
C ASN A 277 16.82 -14.56 16.24
N ALA A 278 15.52 -14.44 15.99
CA ALA A 278 14.92 -13.21 15.46
C ALA A 278 15.07 -12.03 16.45
N ILE A 279 14.85 -12.27 17.75
CA ILE A 279 15.05 -11.26 18.80
C ILE A 279 16.53 -10.89 18.93
N SER A 280 17.45 -11.85 18.85
CA SER A 280 18.89 -11.56 18.90
C SER A 280 19.35 -10.78 17.66
N HIS A 281 18.83 -11.08 16.47
CA HIS A 281 19.08 -10.28 15.26
C HIS A 281 18.50 -8.87 15.37
N LEU A 282 17.32 -8.71 15.93
CA LEU A 282 16.71 -7.40 16.15
C LEU A 282 17.48 -6.58 17.19
N SER A 283 17.94 -7.20 18.28
CA SER A 283 18.75 -6.54 19.29
C SER A 283 20.15 -6.18 18.78
N ALA A 284 20.74 -7.01 17.93
CA ALA A 284 22.01 -6.69 17.26
C ALA A 284 21.85 -5.53 16.25
N ALA A 285 20.76 -5.50 15.50
CA ALA A 285 20.44 -4.38 14.59
C ALA A 285 20.23 -3.07 15.35
N THR A 286 19.48 -3.10 16.46
CA THR A 286 19.28 -1.89 17.30
C THR A 286 20.56 -1.42 18.00
N ALA A 287 21.47 -2.34 18.36
CA ALA A 287 22.78 -1.99 18.89
C ALA A 287 23.69 -1.35 17.82
N ALA A 288 23.65 -1.87 16.59
CA ALA A 288 24.36 -1.29 15.45
C ALA A 288 23.83 0.12 15.10
N ASP A 289 22.51 0.31 15.09
CA ASP A 289 21.88 1.62 14.86
C ASP A 289 22.24 2.61 15.96
N LYS A 290 22.31 2.16 17.21
CA LYS A 290 22.75 3.00 18.34
C LYS A 290 24.21 3.40 18.20
N ALA A 291 25.08 2.50 17.75
CA ALA A 291 26.49 2.79 17.49
C ALA A 291 26.67 3.79 16.33
N THR A 292 25.87 3.64 15.25
CA THR A 292 25.87 4.62 14.14
C THR A 292 25.35 5.98 14.56
N MET A 293 24.33 6.06 15.40
CA MET A 293 23.84 7.32 15.98
C MET A 293 24.92 8.02 16.84
N VAL A 294 25.65 7.26 17.65
CA VAL A 294 26.75 7.81 18.48
C VAL A 294 27.87 8.34 17.58
N SER A 295 28.23 7.60 16.53
CA SER A 295 29.28 8.04 15.59
C SER A 295 28.86 9.27 14.78
N LEU A 296 27.57 9.37 14.40
CA LEU A 296 27.00 10.55 13.75
C LEU A 296 27.01 11.77 14.68
N THR A 297 26.67 11.58 15.95
CA THR A 297 26.70 12.67 16.94
C THR A 297 28.14 13.19 17.12
N ALA A 298 29.12 12.28 17.24
CA ALA A 298 30.52 12.67 17.35
C ALA A 298 31.04 13.41 16.08
N THR A 299 30.60 13.00 14.88
CA THR A 299 30.96 13.72 13.64
C THR A 299 30.32 15.10 13.56
N VAL A 300 29.09 15.26 14.02
CA VAL A 300 28.41 16.57 14.09
C VAL A 300 29.12 17.50 15.10
N GLU A 301 29.52 16.98 16.24
CA GLU A 301 30.31 17.75 17.23
C GLU A 301 31.68 18.19 16.68
N MET A 302 32.35 17.30 15.96
CA MET A 302 33.64 17.62 15.31
C MET A 302 33.46 18.70 14.22
N LEU A 303 32.44 18.57 13.39
CA LEU A 303 32.12 19.58 12.36
C LEU A 303 31.76 20.93 12.97
N THR A 304 30.99 20.94 14.07
CA THR A 304 30.64 22.20 14.77
C THR A 304 31.88 22.88 15.36
N THR A 305 32.81 22.09 15.91
CA THR A 305 34.07 22.59 16.43
C THR A 305 34.96 23.15 15.32
N GLN A 306 35.05 22.48 14.18
CA GLN A 306 35.76 22.97 13.00
C GLN A 306 35.13 24.26 12.45
N LEU A 307 33.83 24.35 12.40
CA LEU A 307 33.12 25.55 11.95
C LEU A 307 33.38 26.73 12.86
N ALA A 308 33.38 26.50 14.18
CA ALA A 308 33.75 27.52 15.18
C ALA A 308 35.21 27.98 15.01
N SER A 309 36.14 27.03 14.73
CA SER A 309 37.55 27.40 14.52
C SER A 309 37.76 28.22 13.24
N VAL A 310 37.07 27.88 12.15
CA VAL A 310 37.11 28.63 10.87
C VAL A 310 36.48 30.01 11.06
N GLN A 311 35.40 30.14 11.82
CA GLN A 311 34.81 31.43 12.16
C GLN A 311 35.76 32.30 12.98
N ALA A 312 36.46 31.72 13.95
CA ALA A 312 37.47 32.42 14.72
C ALA A 312 38.67 32.85 13.87
N GLN A 313 39.10 32.05 12.91
CA GLN A 313 40.16 32.43 11.95
C GLN A 313 39.71 33.54 11.02
N LEU A 314 38.46 33.55 10.56
CA LEU A 314 37.90 34.63 9.74
C LEU A 314 37.77 35.94 10.53
N ALA A 315 37.46 35.86 11.82
CA ALA A 315 37.37 37.02 12.70
C ALA A 315 38.74 37.60 13.10
N SER A 316 39.81 36.80 13.00
CA SER A 316 41.17 37.19 13.35
C SER A 316 42.01 37.70 12.18
N THR A 317 41.45 37.76 10.96
CA THR A 317 42.16 38.33 9.80
C THR A 317 41.99 39.86 9.82
N PRO A 318 43.07 40.65 10.12
CA PRO A 318 42.97 42.11 10.10
C PRO A 318 42.78 42.56 8.66
N GLY A 319 41.75 43.34 8.46
CA GLY A 319 41.49 43.98 7.15
C GLY A 319 42.61 44.92 6.80
N THR A 320 43.40 44.55 5.83
CA THR A 320 44.27 45.48 5.11
C THR A 320 43.48 46.08 3.97
N THR A 321 42.95 47.28 4.25
CA THR A 321 42.69 48.27 3.23
C THR A 321 44.03 48.77 2.78
N ASP A 322 44.44 48.61 1.56
CA ASP A 322 45.03 49.68 0.82
C ASP A 322 44.95 49.49 -0.70
N ARG A 323 44.61 50.48 -1.27
CA ARG A 323 44.55 51.14 -2.55
C ARG A 323 45.68 50.80 -3.51
N ASP A 324 45.26 50.88 -4.73
CA ASP A 324 45.89 51.48 -5.90
C ASP A 324 46.80 50.66 -6.82
N ALA A 325 46.40 50.80 -8.01
CA ALA A 325 47.16 51.04 -9.21
C ALA A 325 47.53 49.87 -10.16
N HIS A 326 46.77 49.85 -11.21
CA HIS A 326 47.32 49.90 -12.57
C HIS A 326 48.58 49.05 -12.88
N ARG A 327 48.49 48.07 -13.70
CA ARG A 327 49.12 48.13 -15.04
C ARG A 327 48.89 46.89 -15.88
N GLN A 328 48.62 47.18 -17.11
CA GLN A 328 48.56 46.30 -18.28
C GLN A 328 49.80 45.41 -18.43
N SER A 329 49.57 44.20 -18.96
CA SER A 329 50.17 43.72 -20.25
C SER A 329 50.06 42.20 -20.25
N ARG A 330 49.29 41.63 -21.15
CA ARG A 330 49.67 41.26 -22.50
C ARG A 330 50.59 40.03 -22.58
N TRP A 331 50.07 39.05 -23.32
CA TRP A 331 50.76 37.97 -24.05
C TRP A 331 51.03 36.66 -23.37
N GLY A 332 50.50 35.62 -23.99
CA GLY A 332 51.24 34.37 -24.12
C GLY A 332 50.41 33.12 -24.32
N TRP A 333 50.01 32.86 -25.53
CA TRP A 333 49.61 31.50 -25.97
C TRP A 333 50.72 30.49 -25.75
N ARG A 334 50.40 29.33 -25.17
CA ARG A 334 50.97 28.07 -25.62
C ARG A 334 50.06 26.87 -25.33
N ARG A 335 49.95 26.06 -26.35
CA ARG A 335 49.21 24.80 -26.47
C ARG A 335 49.96 23.67 -25.78
N SER A 336 49.14 22.74 -25.14
CA SER A 336 49.20 21.25 -25.15
C SER A 336 50.43 20.54 -24.61
N PRO A 337 50.35 19.25 -24.20
CA PRO A 337 49.42 18.21 -24.61
C PRO A 337 48.87 17.32 -23.45
N LYS A 338 47.90 16.43 -23.79
CA LYS A 338 47.42 15.31 -22.99
C LYS A 338 48.50 14.28 -22.67
N PRO A 339 48.32 13.53 -21.58
CA PRO A 339 48.31 12.07 -21.71
C PRO A 339 47.08 11.41 -21.07
N ARG A 340 46.68 10.51 -21.65
CA ARG A 340 46.07 9.19 -21.71
C ARG A 340 45.96 8.45 -20.36
N THR A 341 44.74 8.00 -20.13
CA THR A 341 44.32 6.70 -19.57
C THR A 341 44.84 6.25 -18.21
N GLU A 342 43.90 6.20 -17.24
CA GLU A 342 43.79 5.01 -16.37
C GLU A 342 42.33 4.90 -15.87
N ALA A 343 41.84 3.66 -15.89
CA ALA A 343 40.49 3.25 -15.53
C ALA A 343 40.31 3.35 -14.01
N GLN A 344 39.24 4.04 -13.58
CA GLN A 344 38.81 3.97 -12.19
C GLN A 344 37.60 3.01 -12.04
N PRO A 345 37.56 2.25 -10.93
CA PRO A 345 36.53 1.26 -10.69
C PRO A 345 35.21 1.91 -10.31
N VAL A 346 34.14 1.30 -10.80
CA VAL A 346 32.74 1.62 -10.56
C VAL A 346 32.44 1.59 -9.06
N ARG A 347 32.16 2.73 -8.45
CA ARG A 347 31.59 2.83 -7.12
C ARG A 347 30.09 2.59 -7.20
N SER A 348 29.66 1.47 -6.63
CA SER A 348 28.27 1.16 -6.32
C SER A 348 27.70 2.21 -5.35
N LYS A 349 26.60 2.85 -5.75
CA LYS A 349 25.82 3.74 -4.88
C LYS A 349 25.05 2.90 -3.87
N PRO A 350 25.00 3.29 -2.58
CA PRO A 350 24.10 2.66 -1.61
C PRO A 350 22.65 3.09 -1.83
N PRO A 351 21.67 2.26 -1.47
CA PRO A 351 20.24 2.60 -1.63
C PRO A 351 19.83 3.68 -0.63
N LEU A 352 19.13 4.68 -1.15
CA LEU A 352 18.47 5.73 -0.37
C LEU A 352 17.28 5.13 0.40
N LEU A 353 17.41 5.03 1.71
CA LEU A 353 16.32 4.79 2.64
C LEU A 353 15.44 6.04 2.73
N PHE A 354 14.25 5.97 2.13
CA PHE A 354 13.22 6.99 2.28
C PHE A 354 12.55 6.86 3.66
N TYR A 355 12.80 7.82 4.52
CA TYR A 355 12.01 8.04 5.73
C TYR A 355 10.64 8.61 5.36
N LEU A 356 9.59 7.82 5.51
CA LEU A 356 8.20 8.26 5.49
C LEU A 356 7.90 9.04 6.78
N ARG A 357 7.97 10.35 6.71
CA ARG A 357 7.48 11.27 7.73
C ARG A 357 6.00 11.53 7.46
N PHE A 358 5.13 10.80 8.14
CA PHE A 358 3.71 11.13 8.19
C PHE A 358 3.52 12.48 8.89
N ARG A 359 3.26 13.53 8.11
CA ARG A 359 2.71 14.79 8.58
C ARG A 359 1.19 14.67 8.56
N LEU A 360 0.59 14.43 9.70
CA LEU A 360 -0.84 14.65 9.91
C LEU A 360 -1.13 16.15 9.71
N ARG A 361 -1.85 16.49 8.65
CA ARG A 361 -2.47 17.81 8.50
C ARG A 361 -3.72 17.83 9.37
N PRO A 362 -3.95 18.89 10.16
CA PRO A 362 -5.21 19.05 10.86
C PRO A 362 -6.33 19.30 9.86
N LEU A 363 -7.42 18.56 9.98
CA LEU A 363 -8.68 18.75 9.27
C LEU A 363 -9.22 20.16 9.56
N GLN A 364 -9.22 21.03 8.56
CA GLN A 364 -9.99 22.26 8.58
C GLN A 364 -11.48 21.89 8.58
N ARG A 365 -12.16 22.24 9.68
CA ARG A 365 -13.62 22.19 9.76
C ARG A 365 -14.20 23.15 8.73
N GLN A 366 -14.92 22.63 7.76
CA GLN A 366 -15.79 23.43 6.92
C GLN A 366 -16.99 23.90 7.75
N PRO A 367 -17.42 25.17 7.59
CA PRO A 367 -18.65 25.65 8.22
C PRO A 367 -19.86 24.97 7.60
N PRO A 368 -20.96 24.78 8.36
CA PRO A 368 -22.14 24.09 7.90
C PRO A 368 -22.81 24.87 6.75
N GLN A 369 -23.02 24.19 5.64
CA GLN A 369 -23.82 24.71 4.52
C GLN A 369 -25.26 24.84 4.97
N GLN A 370 -25.78 26.04 4.86
CA GLN A 370 -27.21 26.34 5.05
C GLN A 370 -28.05 25.64 3.96
N THR A 371 -28.95 24.77 4.36
CA THR A 371 -29.95 24.16 3.50
C THR A 371 -30.88 25.21 2.97
N PRO A 372 -31.23 25.25 1.67
CA PRO A 372 -32.22 26.15 1.15
C PRO A 372 -33.61 25.74 1.67
N ARG A 373 -34.28 26.73 2.26
CA ARG A 373 -35.66 26.68 2.75
C ARG A 373 -36.60 26.36 1.59
N SER A 374 -37.23 25.18 1.59
CA SER A 374 -38.26 24.80 0.64
C SER A 374 -39.46 25.76 0.75
N GLN A 375 -39.68 26.56 -0.28
CA GLN A 375 -40.92 27.29 -0.48
C GLN A 375 -42.05 26.29 -0.75
N LYS A 376 -42.98 26.18 0.21
CA LYS A 376 -44.28 25.54 0.00
C LYS A 376 -45.07 26.35 -1.03
N GLN A 377 -45.21 25.85 -2.22
CA GLN A 377 -46.24 26.33 -3.18
C GLN A 377 -47.61 26.03 -2.60
N ARG A 378 -48.37 27.10 -2.39
CA ARG A 378 -49.82 27.05 -2.07
C ARG A 378 -50.59 26.72 -3.36
N GLU A 379 -51.26 25.59 -3.38
CA GLU A 379 -52.26 25.27 -4.41
C GLU A 379 -53.48 26.19 -4.28
N PRO A 380 -54.05 26.66 -5.39
CA PRO A 380 -55.27 27.46 -5.35
C PRO A 380 -56.52 26.56 -5.17
N VAL A 381 -57.31 26.91 -4.16
CA VAL A 381 -58.63 26.33 -3.86
C VAL A 381 -59.60 26.64 -5.02
N LYS A 382 -60.04 25.59 -5.70
CA LYS A 382 -61.15 25.70 -6.66
C LYS A 382 -62.50 25.83 -5.91
N HIS A 383 -63.11 27.03 -5.92
CA HIS A 383 -64.50 27.23 -5.59
C HIS A 383 -65.40 26.60 -6.67
N LYS A 384 -66.19 25.58 -6.31
CA LYS A 384 -67.39 25.18 -7.03
C LYS A 384 -68.52 26.08 -6.59
N GLY A 385 -68.93 26.98 -7.46
CA GLY A 385 -70.25 27.63 -7.42
C GLY A 385 -71.26 26.79 -8.22
N ARG A 386 -72.43 26.75 -7.73
CA ARG A 386 -73.74 26.20 -8.20
C ARG A 386 -73.87 25.87 -9.67
#